data_30c5b1929160ba255fcb467c167bfeb3
#
_entry.id   30c5b1929160ba255fcb467c167bfeb3
#
_cell.length_a   1.000
_cell.length_b   1.000
_cell.length_c   1.000
_cell.angle_alpha   90.00
_cell.angle_beta   90.00
_cell.angle_gamma   90.00
#
_symmetry.space_group_name_H-M   'P 1'
#
loop_
_entity.id
_entity.type
_entity.pdbx_description
1 polymer ?
#
loop_
_entity_poly.entity_id
_entity_poly.type
_entity_poly.pdbx_seq_one_letter_code
_entity_poly.pdbx_strand_id
1 'polypeptide(L)'
;MQTTDPRRTPRLDPDARTTKPARAARPPQRRGPSQSTLVFAAVLVVIVLAAVLVLVLVSRHDRAPAGDSAAQATPTAQATEQDTVLAEAKRLAAQYDYDKAIAAVTGIAGWESVPELQQAKADFEAQKAQAVRYADPTTIPHVFFHTLIADTARAFDGDPEQGGYNQFMVTIKEFNAVLQSLYERDFVLVDIHDIAGPQQQADGSTKYVAGDIYLPAGKKPIVMSQDDVCYYEYMTDSDGDGLPDKGGDGFASRLLVKDGKLTCEYVDADGQTRYGSYDLVPLLDDFLAEHPDFSYRGARATIAVTGYQGAFGYRISDDYKAKLGDAAFAQACKDAREVADALRAEGYTIASHSYGHLTYGDISAERLAADSRKWEEQIESVIGETDVLLYPFGSDIAGVEAYKGAKFDTLYADGFRYFCNVDSAKHWVQIHDGYVRQGRRNIDGYRMYYQPNLLDDLFDTKTVWDDARPTPVPKI
;
A
#
# COMPACT_ATOMS: atom_id res chain seq x y z
N MET A 1 19.02 29.61 33.95
CA MET A 1 18.59 29.34 32.60
C MET A 1 18.87 27.88 32.36
N GLN A 2 17.87 27.02 32.52
CA GLN A 2 17.97 25.57 32.27
C GLN A 2 17.35 25.33 30.91
N THR A 3 18.13 24.81 29.96
CA THR A 3 17.69 24.38 28.66
C THR A 3 17.02 23.00 28.79
N THR A 4 15.75 22.92 28.49
CA THR A 4 15.00 21.65 28.42
C THR A 4 15.27 20.97 27.09
N ASP A 5 15.79 19.73 27.14
CA ASP A 5 16.00 18.84 26.00
C ASP A 5 14.64 18.22 25.56
N PRO A 6 14.18 18.38 24.32
CA PRO A 6 12.88 17.89 23.86
C PRO A 6 12.81 16.37 23.62
N ARG A 7 13.85 15.58 23.98
CA ARG A 7 13.92 14.12 23.73
C ARG A 7 13.51 13.24 24.92
N ARG A 8 12.73 13.73 25.89
CA ARG A 8 12.24 12.91 27.00
C ARG A 8 10.81 12.44 26.79
N THR A 9 10.65 11.26 26.19
CA THR A 9 9.46 10.43 26.41
C THR A 9 9.34 9.99 27.87
N PRO A 10 8.13 9.84 28.44
CA PRO A 10 7.93 9.41 29.82
C PRO A 10 8.48 7.98 30.04
N ARG A 11 9.34 7.81 30.99
CA ARG A 11 9.80 6.49 31.49
C ARG A 11 8.65 5.83 32.24
N LEU A 12 8.19 4.68 31.77
CA LEU A 12 7.40 3.75 32.55
C LEU A 12 8.33 2.87 33.40
N ASP A 13 7.95 2.69 34.67
CA ASP A 13 8.67 2.02 35.75
C ASP A 13 8.76 0.49 35.50
N PRO A 14 9.93 -0.19 35.65
CA PRO A 14 10.10 -1.57 35.24
C PRO A 14 9.85 -2.66 36.31
N ASP A 15 9.17 -2.41 37.42
CA ASP A 15 8.99 -3.42 38.49
C ASP A 15 7.51 -3.67 38.86
N ALA A 16 6.86 -4.55 38.08
CA ALA A 16 5.71 -5.31 38.58
C ALA A 16 5.80 -6.79 38.15
N ARG A 17 6.44 -7.61 38.99
CA ARG A 17 6.46 -9.05 38.86
C ARG A 17 5.10 -9.65 39.18
N THR A 18 4.46 -10.31 38.22
CA THR A 18 3.49 -11.36 38.49
C THR A 18 3.79 -12.60 37.67
N THR A 19 4.20 -13.65 38.34
CA THR A 19 4.43 -14.98 37.80
C THR A 19 3.11 -15.68 37.49
N LYS A 20 2.91 -16.17 36.26
CA LYS A 20 1.91 -17.21 35.92
C LYS A 20 2.55 -18.36 35.16
N PRO A 21 2.02 -19.59 35.30
CA PRO A 21 2.72 -20.81 34.96
C PRO A 21 2.74 -21.14 33.47
N ALA A 22 3.81 -21.83 33.05
CA ALA A 22 4.06 -22.30 31.70
C ALA A 22 2.93 -23.15 31.12
N ARG A 23 2.46 -22.81 29.97
CA ARG A 23 1.51 -23.60 29.17
C ARG A 23 2.28 -24.51 28.22
N ALA A 24 1.97 -25.80 28.26
CA ALA A 24 2.60 -26.82 27.45
C ALA A 24 2.48 -26.54 25.94
N ALA A 25 3.60 -26.76 25.23
CA ALA A 25 3.68 -26.65 23.79
C ALA A 25 2.75 -27.66 23.08
N ARG A 26 1.93 -27.19 22.16
CA ARG A 26 1.18 -28.03 21.21
C ARG A 26 2.09 -28.42 20.05
N PRO A 27 1.98 -29.65 19.54
CA PRO A 27 2.74 -30.08 18.36
C PRO A 27 2.25 -29.35 17.10
N PRO A 28 3.10 -29.14 16.08
CA PRO A 28 2.75 -28.44 14.86
C PRO A 28 1.70 -29.23 14.08
N GLN A 29 0.54 -28.63 13.87
CA GLN A 29 -0.46 -29.12 12.93
C GLN A 29 0.00 -28.77 11.51
N ARG A 30 0.19 -29.79 10.67
CA ARG A 30 0.37 -29.64 9.23
C ARG A 30 -0.89 -28.99 8.62
N ARG A 31 -0.82 -27.74 8.25
CA ARG A 31 -1.83 -27.11 7.37
C ARG A 31 -1.46 -27.44 5.93
N GLY A 32 -2.38 -28.09 5.23
CA GLY A 32 -2.32 -28.28 3.78
C GLY A 32 -2.53 -26.92 3.07
N PRO A 33 -2.28 -26.84 1.74
CA PRO A 33 -2.43 -25.60 0.98
C PRO A 33 -3.84 -25.04 1.19
N SER A 34 -3.93 -23.76 1.55
CA SER A 34 -5.19 -23.11 1.86
C SER A 34 -6.03 -23.01 0.60
N GLN A 35 -7.31 -23.38 0.70
CA GLN A 35 -8.31 -23.26 -0.37
C GLN A 35 -8.61 -21.79 -0.74
N SER A 36 -7.89 -20.84 -0.18
CA SER A 36 -8.12 -19.41 -0.36
C SER A 36 -7.86 -18.92 -1.80
N THR A 37 -6.87 -19.44 -2.50
CA THR A 37 -6.56 -19.00 -3.88
C THR A 37 -7.64 -19.42 -4.90
N LEU A 38 -8.30 -20.55 -4.67
CA LEU A 38 -9.44 -20.98 -5.50
C LEU A 38 -10.74 -20.25 -5.14
N VAL A 39 -10.87 -19.81 -3.89
CA VAL A 39 -12.04 -19.05 -3.41
C VAL A 39 -12.00 -17.61 -3.92
N PHE A 40 -10.83 -16.97 -4.02
CA PHE A 40 -10.71 -15.61 -4.53
C PHE A 40 -11.08 -15.48 -6.01
N ALA A 41 -10.66 -16.42 -6.86
CA ALA A 41 -11.07 -16.42 -8.26
C ALA A 41 -12.58 -16.65 -8.44
N ALA A 42 -13.20 -17.46 -7.57
CA ALA A 42 -14.65 -17.70 -7.57
C ALA A 42 -15.44 -16.49 -7.04
N VAL A 43 -14.90 -15.75 -6.06
CA VAL A 43 -15.57 -14.58 -5.47
C VAL A 43 -15.58 -13.40 -6.44
N LEU A 44 -14.50 -13.18 -7.21
CA LEU A 44 -14.47 -12.11 -8.22
C LEU A 44 -15.49 -12.36 -9.34
N VAL A 45 -15.61 -13.60 -9.79
CA VAL A 45 -16.64 -13.99 -10.78
C VAL A 45 -18.07 -13.83 -10.20
N VAL A 46 -18.26 -14.12 -8.92
CA VAL A 46 -19.56 -13.96 -8.24
C VAL A 46 -19.91 -12.48 -8.04
N ILE A 47 -18.95 -11.60 -7.75
CA ILE A 47 -19.19 -10.15 -7.59
C ILE A 47 -19.57 -9.52 -8.94
N VAL A 48 -18.89 -9.87 -10.02
CA VAL A 48 -19.24 -9.41 -11.37
C VAL A 48 -20.63 -9.92 -11.78
N LEU A 49 -20.95 -11.17 -11.47
CA LEU A 49 -22.27 -11.75 -11.73
C LEU A 49 -23.37 -11.14 -10.83
N ALA A 50 -23.04 -10.77 -9.58
CA ALA A 50 -23.96 -10.12 -8.67
C ALA A 50 -24.25 -8.66 -9.08
N ALA A 51 -23.25 -7.92 -9.54
CA ALA A 51 -23.45 -6.56 -10.06
C ALA A 51 -24.33 -6.55 -11.32
N VAL A 52 -24.14 -7.51 -12.22
CA VAL A 52 -25.00 -7.70 -13.40
C VAL A 52 -26.42 -8.12 -12.98
N LEU A 53 -26.57 -8.96 -11.95
CA LEU A 53 -27.88 -9.40 -11.45
C LEU A 53 -28.66 -8.26 -10.79
N VAL A 54 -28.00 -7.36 -10.06
CA VAL A 54 -28.63 -6.18 -9.44
C VAL A 54 -29.10 -5.19 -10.50
N LEU A 55 -28.31 -4.94 -11.55
CA LEU A 55 -28.75 -4.10 -12.68
C LEU A 55 -29.96 -4.69 -13.42
N VAL A 56 -30.03 -6.01 -13.56
CA VAL A 56 -31.18 -6.70 -14.18
C VAL A 56 -32.42 -6.69 -13.27
N LEU A 57 -32.24 -6.71 -11.94
CA LEU A 57 -33.37 -6.70 -10.99
C LEU A 57 -33.99 -5.31 -10.82
N VAL A 58 -33.20 -4.24 -10.90
CA VAL A 58 -33.69 -2.85 -10.82
C VAL A 58 -34.54 -2.49 -12.08
N SER A 59 -34.17 -3.05 -13.24
CA SER A 59 -34.98 -2.83 -14.48
C SER A 59 -36.27 -3.66 -14.59
N ARG A 60 -36.58 -4.53 -13.62
CA ARG A 60 -37.74 -5.43 -13.65
C ARG A 60 -38.93 -4.98 -12.78
N HIS A 61 -38.81 -3.83 -12.10
CA HIS A 61 -39.88 -3.44 -11.15
C HIS A 61 -41.09 -2.71 -11.78
N ASP A 62 -41.11 -2.47 -13.08
CA ASP A 62 -42.23 -1.84 -13.77
C ASP A 62 -42.71 -2.60 -15.02
N ARG A 63 -43.20 -3.85 -14.85
CA ARG A 63 -44.08 -4.44 -15.90
C ARG A 63 -44.93 -5.58 -15.35
N ALA A 64 -46.20 -5.47 -15.60
CA ALA A 64 -47.23 -6.48 -15.40
C ALA A 64 -47.08 -7.71 -16.34
N PRO A 65 -47.65 -8.90 -16.03
CA PRO A 65 -47.27 -10.16 -16.65
C PRO A 65 -47.94 -10.40 -18.00
N ALA A 66 -47.19 -10.83 -18.99
CA ALA A 66 -47.67 -11.51 -20.17
C ALA A 66 -46.61 -12.45 -20.76
N GLY A 67 -46.88 -13.74 -20.81
CA GLY A 67 -46.52 -14.68 -21.87
C GLY A 67 -45.05 -15.17 -21.93
N ASP A 68 -44.88 -16.49 -21.75
CA ASP A 68 -43.68 -17.28 -22.06
C ASP A 68 -43.01 -16.88 -23.41
N SER A 69 -41.80 -16.41 -23.37
CA SER A 69 -40.83 -16.45 -24.46
C SER A 69 -39.43 -16.38 -23.88
N ALA A 70 -38.59 -17.35 -24.22
CA ALA A 70 -37.17 -17.33 -23.89
C ALA A 70 -36.58 -15.98 -24.32
N ALA A 71 -36.15 -15.16 -23.34
CA ALA A 71 -35.62 -13.84 -23.59
C ALA A 71 -34.23 -13.96 -24.26
N GLN A 72 -34.18 -13.86 -25.58
CA GLN A 72 -33.00 -13.47 -26.30
C GLN A 72 -32.64 -12.04 -25.81
N ALA A 73 -31.40 -11.84 -25.30
CA ALA A 73 -30.88 -10.52 -24.96
C ALA A 73 -31.03 -9.61 -26.18
N THR A 74 -31.56 -8.40 -25.96
CA THR A 74 -31.69 -7.42 -27.05
C THR A 74 -30.32 -7.05 -27.59
N PRO A 75 -30.14 -6.86 -28.90
CA PRO A 75 -28.84 -6.55 -29.52
C PRO A 75 -28.10 -5.37 -28.87
N THR A 76 -28.82 -4.37 -28.35
CA THR A 76 -28.26 -3.21 -27.65
C THR A 76 -27.65 -3.53 -26.29
N ALA A 77 -28.23 -4.47 -25.52
CA ALA A 77 -27.68 -4.86 -24.21
C ALA A 77 -26.42 -5.70 -24.37
N GLN A 78 -26.39 -6.58 -25.38
CA GLN A 78 -25.23 -7.40 -25.69
C GLN A 78 -24.04 -6.57 -26.24
N ALA A 79 -24.30 -5.57 -27.09
CA ALA A 79 -23.27 -4.63 -27.56
C ALA A 79 -22.65 -3.84 -26.40
N THR A 80 -23.48 -3.32 -25.45
CA THR A 80 -22.99 -2.59 -24.27
C THR A 80 -22.13 -3.47 -23.36
N GLU A 81 -22.48 -4.76 -23.19
CA GLU A 81 -21.67 -5.70 -22.42
C GLU A 81 -20.34 -6.00 -23.10
N GLN A 82 -20.32 -6.21 -24.41
CA GLN A 82 -19.11 -6.41 -25.20
C GLN A 82 -18.16 -5.19 -25.13
N ASP A 83 -18.69 -3.96 -25.26
CA ASP A 83 -17.92 -2.74 -25.15
C ASP A 83 -17.27 -2.60 -23.75
N THR A 84 -18.00 -2.92 -22.69
CA THR A 84 -17.50 -2.87 -21.30
C THR A 84 -16.36 -3.87 -21.09
N VAL A 85 -16.52 -5.12 -21.55
CA VAL A 85 -15.50 -6.15 -21.42
C VAL A 85 -14.28 -5.82 -22.27
N LEU A 86 -14.47 -5.27 -23.46
CA LEU A 86 -13.37 -4.83 -24.32
C LEU A 86 -12.57 -3.67 -23.70
N ALA A 87 -13.25 -2.72 -23.08
CA ALA A 87 -12.58 -1.62 -22.36
C ALA A 87 -11.74 -2.16 -21.19
N GLU A 88 -12.28 -3.09 -20.40
CA GLU A 88 -11.55 -3.74 -19.32
C GLU A 88 -10.37 -4.58 -19.85
N ALA A 89 -10.54 -5.32 -20.92
CA ALA A 89 -9.46 -6.08 -21.54
C ALA A 89 -8.31 -5.17 -22.02
N LYS A 90 -8.65 -4.01 -22.60
CA LYS A 90 -7.65 -3.00 -22.99
C LYS A 90 -6.92 -2.42 -21.79
N ARG A 91 -7.62 -2.18 -20.67
CA ARG A 91 -7.00 -1.72 -19.42
C ARG A 91 -6.03 -2.76 -18.87
N LEU A 92 -6.43 -4.04 -18.83
CA LEU A 92 -5.57 -5.14 -18.42
C LEU A 92 -4.32 -5.28 -19.30
N ALA A 93 -4.48 -5.16 -20.62
CA ALA A 93 -3.35 -5.20 -21.56
C ALA A 93 -2.42 -4.00 -21.37
N ALA A 94 -2.94 -2.79 -21.13
CA ALA A 94 -2.15 -1.62 -20.80
C ALA A 94 -1.33 -1.84 -19.52
N GLN A 95 -1.86 -2.58 -18.55
CA GLN A 95 -1.18 -3.00 -17.33
C GLN A 95 -0.32 -4.26 -17.51
N TYR A 96 -0.03 -4.66 -18.75
CA TYR A 96 0.82 -5.83 -19.08
C TYR A 96 0.24 -7.18 -18.64
N ASP A 97 -1.02 -7.25 -18.21
CA ASP A 97 -1.71 -8.50 -17.87
C ASP A 97 -2.39 -9.10 -19.13
N TYR A 98 -1.56 -9.42 -20.10
CA TYR A 98 -2.02 -9.90 -21.42
C TYR A 98 -2.85 -11.18 -21.31
N ASP A 99 -2.53 -12.06 -20.36
CA ASP A 99 -3.26 -13.32 -20.17
C ASP A 99 -4.70 -13.07 -19.71
N LYS A 100 -4.90 -12.16 -18.75
CA LYS A 100 -6.25 -11.77 -18.34
C LYS A 100 -6.97 -10.99 -19.43
N ALA A 101 -6.27 -10.11 -20.16
CA ALA A 101 -6.85 -9.37 -21.29
C ALA A 101 -7.36 -10.31 -22.37
N ILE A 102 -6.56 -11.31 -22.78
CA ILE A 102 -6.95 -12.34 -23.75
C ILE A 102 -8.13 -13.17 -23.20
N ALA A 103 -8.05 -13.59 -21.94
CA ALA A 103 -9.11 -14.38 -21.30
C ALA A 103 -10.44 -13.60 -21.23
N ALA A 104 -10.41 -12.29 -20.94
CA ALA A 104 -11.60 -11.45 -20.93
C ALA A 104 -12.28 -11.41 -22.31
N VAL A 105 -11.51 -11.20 -23.39
CA VAL A 105 -12.04 -11.19 -24.75
C VAL A 105 -12.60 -12.56 -25.15
N THR A 106 -11.85 -13.63 -24.91
CA THR A 106 -12.24 -15.00 -25.31
C THR A 106 -13.36 -15.57 -24.44
N GLY A 107 -13.64 -14.97 -23.29
CA GLY A 107 -14.78 -15.29 -22.44
C GLY A 107 -16.13 -14.80 -22.98
N ILE A 108 -16.13 -13.89 -23.96
CA ILE A 108 -17.35 -13.39 -24.59
C ILE A 108 -17.90 -14.44 -25.57
N ALA A 109 -19.14 -14.84 -25.37
CA ALA A 109 -19.78 -15.82 -26.28
C ALA A 109 -19.85 -15.29 -27.72
N GLY A 110 -19.32 -16.04 -28.67
CA GLY A 110 -19.30 -15.67 -30.09
C GLY A 110 -18.26 -14.62 -30.47
N TRP A 111 -17.25 -14.41 -29.63
CA TRP A 111 -16.14 -13.45 -29.89
C TRP A 111 -15.46 -13.71 -31.23
N GLU A 112 -15.39 -14.97 -31.69
CA GLU A 112 -14.80 -15.36 -32.98
C GLU A 112 -15.55 -14.78 -34.20
N SER A 113 -16.76 -14.24 -33.98
CA SER A 113 -17.56 -13.65 -35.04
C SER A 113 -17.56 -12.10 -34.99
N VAL A 114 -16.86 -11.51 -33.99
CA VAL A 114 -16.78 -10.07 -33.77
C VAL A 114 -15.38 -9.56 -34.14
N PRO A 115 -15.23 -8.82 -35.26
CA PRO A 115 -13.91 -8.40 -35.77
C PRO A 115 -13.09 -7.61 -34.76
N GLU A 116 -13.72 -6.72 -33.95
CA GLU A 116 -13.07 -5.90 -32.93
C GLU A 116 -12.46 -6.75 -31.80
N LEU A 117 -13.13 -7.83 -31.40
CA LEU A 117 -12.64 -8.75 -30.37
C LEU A 117 -11.52 -9.65 -30.89
N GLN A 118 -11.63 -10.11 -32.14
CA GLN A 118 -10.56 -10.85 -32.80
C GLN A 118 -9.28 -10.00 -32.92
N GLN A 119 -9.43 -8.74 -33.34
CA GLN A 119 -8.30 -7.81 -33.47
C GLN A 119 -7.68 -7.53 -32.10
N ALA A 120 -8.48 -7.23 -31.05
CA ALA A 120 -7.98 -6.99 -29.72
C ALA A 120 -7.18 -8.20 -29.18
N LYS A 121 -7.70 -9.42 -29.36
CA LYS A 121 -6.97 -10.65 -28.99
C LYS A 121 -5.63 -10.76 -29.71
N ALA A 122 -5.62 -10.54 -31.02
CA ALA A 122 -4.39 -10.61 -31.82
C ALA A 122 -3.35 -9.57 -31.40
N ASP A 123 -3.81 -8.34 -31.09
CA ASP A 123 -2.96 -7.26 -30.60
C ASP A 123 -2.36 -7.60 -29.22
N PHE A 124 -3.14 -8.16 -28.29
CA PHE A 124 -2.66 -8.58 -26.97
C PHE A 124 -1.67 -9.74 -27.06
N GLU A 125 -1.89 -10.72 -27.95
CA GLU A 125 -0.94 -11.81 -28.21
C GLU A 125 0.37 -11.28 -28.79
N ALA A 126 0.30 -10.31 -29.71
CA ALA A 126 1.49 -9.68 -30.29
C ALA A 126 2.28 -8.87 -29.23
N GLN A 127 1.60 -8.10 -28.38
CA GLN A 127 2.23 -7.36 -27.28
C GLN A 127 2.87 -8.32 -26.27
N LYS A 128 2.16 -9.39 -25.88
CA LYS A 128 2.72 -10.44 -25.00
C LYS A 128 3.98 -11.06 -25.58
N ALA A 129 4.00 -11.35 -26.88
CA ALA A 129 5.17 -11.93 -27.55
C ALA A 129 6.38 -11.01 -27.63
N GLN A 130 6.17 -9.68 -27.51
CA GLN A 130 7.23 -8.66 -27.49
C GLN A 130 7.71 -8.35 -26.06
N ALA A 131 6.97 -8.74 -25.03
CA ALA A 131 7.39 -8.52 -23.65
C ALA A 131 8.65 -9.34 -23.33
N VAL A 132 9.60 -8.72 -22.68
CA VAL A 132 10.86 -9.36 -22.28
C VAL A 132 10.90 -9.52 -20.76
N ARG A 133 11.46 -10.63 -20.29
CA ARG A 133 11.68 -10.85 -18.88
C ARG A 133 12.70 -9.84 -18.36
N TYR A 134 12.38 -9.13 -17.27
CA TYR A 134 13.34 -8.28 -16.60
C TYR A 134 14.49 -9.12 -16.04
N ALA A 135 15.72 -8.78 -16.44
CA ALA A 135 16.86 -9.68 -16.32
C ALA A 135 17.24 -9.98 -14.87
N ASP A 136 17.21 -8.95 -14.00
CA ASP A 136 17.70 -9.06 -12.64
C ASP A 136 16.79 -8.28 -11.66
N PRO A 137 15.81 -8.95 -11.01
CA PRO A 137 14.95 -8.33 -10.02
C PRO A 137 15.68 -7.73 -8.81
N THR A 138 16.94 -8.12 -8.56
CA THR A 138 17.74 -7.52 -7.48
C THR A 138 18.16 -6.07 -7.75
N THR A 139 17.97 -5.61 -9.00
CA THR A 139 18.26 -4.22 -9.40
C THR A 139 17.04 -3.30 -9.37
N ILE A 140 15.88 -3.79 -8.91
CA ILE A 140 14.65 -3.01 -8.81
C ILE A 140 14.75 -2.04 -7.63
N PRO A 141 14.65 -0.71 -7.87
CA PRO A 141 14.64 0.26 -6.78
C PRO A 141 13.32 0.21 -6.01
N HIS A 142 13.38 0.53 -4.72
CA HIS A 142 12.23 0.78 -3.87
C HIS A 142 12.33 2.21 -3.31
N VAL A 143 11.33 3.02 -3.60
CA VAL A 143 11.24 4.40 -3.11
C VAL A 143 10.11 4.53 -2.11
N PHE A 144 10.26 5.44 -1.14
CA PHE A 144 9.19 5.64 -0.17
C PHE A 144 8.99 7.11 0.19
N PHE A 145 7.79 7.39 0.66
CA PHE A 145 7.28 8.67 1.12
C PHE A 145 6.71 8.52 2.53
N HIS A 146 6.53 9.62 3.22
CA HIS A 146 5.63 9.74 4.37
C HIS A 146 4.30 10.39 3.93
N THR A 147 3.40 10.65 4.87
CA THR A 147 2.15 11.40 4.63
C THR A 147 2.45 12.72 3.91
N LEU A 148 1.67 13.03 2.87
CA LEU A 148 1.94 14.18 2.00
C LEU A 148 1.40 15.48 2.58
N ILE A 149 2.14 16.57 2.39
CA ILE A 149 1.70 17.92 2.73
C ILE A 149 0.64 18.37 1.71
N ALA A 150 -0.61 18.49 2.16
CA ALA A 150 -1.73 18.95 1.33
C ALA A 150 -1.86 20.49 1.32
N ASP A 151 -1.48 21.15 2.42
CA ASP A 151 -1.49 22.61 2.55
C ASP A 151 -0.14 23.12 3.07
N THR A 152 0.66 23.64 2.15
CA THR A 152 2.00 24.13 2.45
C THR A 152 2.01 25.37 3.34
N ALA A 153 0.93 26.18 3.33
CA ALA A 153 0.85 27.37 4.16
C ALA A 153 0.67 27.03 5.65
N ARG A 154 0.05 25.86 5.93
CA ARG A 154 -0.13 25.34 7.29
C ARG A 154 1.06 24.52 7.76
N ALA A 155 1.60 23.65 6.89
CA ALA A 155 2.76 22.84 7.23
C ALA A 155 4.07 23.64 7.37
N PHE A 156 4.11 24.85 6.83
CA PHE A 156 5.29 25.72 6.84
C PHE A 156 4.97 27.09 7.45
N ASP A 157 4.23 27.13 8.53
CA ASP A 157 3.74 28.34 9.20
C ASP A 157 4.68 28.90 10.29
N GLY A 158 5.77 28.19 10.59
CA GLY A 158 6.79 28.59 11.56
C GLY A 158 6.67 27.94 12.92
N ASP A 159 5.78 26.98 13.09
CA ASP A 159 5.64 26.21 14.31
C ASP A 159 6.81 25.24 14.56
N PRO A 160 6.90 24.53 15.71
CA PRO A 160 7.99 23.61 16.03
C PRO A 160 8.07 22.40 15.07
N GLU A 161 6.95 21.95 14.51
CA GLU A 161 6.81 20.77 13.66
C GLU A 161 7.27 21.02 12.22
N GLN A 162 7.20 22.28 11.74
CA GLN A 162 7.61 22.69 10.41
C GLN A 162 8.97 22.11 9.98
N GLY A 163 9.93 22.10 10.91
CA GLY A 163 11.28 21.62 10.65
C GLY A 163 11.28 20.14 10.22
N GLY A 164 10.54 19.32 10.93
CA GLY A 164 10.36 17.90 10.64
C GLY A 164 9.62 17.65 9.32
N TYR A 165 8.53 18.40 9.09
CA TYR A 165 7.78 18.31 7.81
C TYR A 165 8.65 18.69 6.63
N ASN A 166 9.45 19.75 6.77
CA ASN A 166 10.36 20.18 5.72
C ASN A 166 11.49 19.17 5.46
N GLN A 167 11.90 18.38 6.45
CA GLN A 167 12.94 17.36 6.30
C GLN A 167 12.39 16.08 5.67
N PHE A 168 11.29 15.55 6.19
CA PHE A 168 10.89 14.16 5.98
C PHE A 168 9.69 13.96 5.05
N MET A 169 8.95 15.02 4.70
CA MET A 169 7.74 14.91 3.90
C MET A 169 7.87 15.63 2.56
N VAL A 170 7.05 15.27 1.60
CA VAL A 170 6.92 15.96 0.31
C VAL A 170 5.53 16.59 0.19
N THR A 171 5.43 17.66 -0.60
CA THR A 171 4.14 18.26 -0.92
C THR A 171 3.41 17.44 -1.98
N ILE A 172 2.09 17.56 -2.06
CA ILE A 172 1.30 16.95 -3.16
C ILE A 172 1.84 17.38 -4.53
N LYS A 173 2.28 18.63 -4.67
CA LYS A 173 2.88 19.12 -5.91
C LYS A 173 4.15 18.37 -6.27
N GLU A 174 5.04 18.16 -5.28
CA GLU A 174 6.28 17.39 -5.46
C GLU A 174 5.98 15.94 -5.80
N PHE A 175 5.03 15.30 -5.07
CA PHE A 175 4.64 13.92 -5.34
C PHE A 175 4.13 13.72 -6.76
N ASN A 176 3.23 14.58 -7.24
CA ASN A 176 2.71 14.51 -8.60
C ASN A 176 3.82 14.71 -9.65
N ALA A 177 4.76 15.64 -9.41
CA ALA A 177 5.91 15.85 -10.28
C ALA A 177 6.87 14.65 -10.29
N VAL A 178 7.03 13.96 -9.16
CA VAL A 178 7.82 12.71 -9.08
C VAL A 178 7.13 11.61 -9.87
N LEU A 179 5.81 11.40 -9.71
CA LEU A 179 5.06 10.39 -10.50
C LEU A 179 5.23 10.62 -11.99
N GLN A 180 5.03 11.87 -12.44
CA GLN A 180 5.18 12.25 -13.84
C GLN A 180 6.61 11.97 -14.34
N SER A 181 7.63 12.33 -13.55
CA SER A 181 9.04 12.10 -13.92
C SER A 181 9.40 10.61 -13.99
N LEU A 182 8.87 9.78 -13.09
CA LEU A 182 9.06 8.33 -13.12
C LEU A 182 8.42 7.73 -14.37
N TYR A 183 7.19 8.15 -14.70
CA TYR A 183 6.49 7.70 -15.90
C TYR A 183 7.23 8.08 -17.20
N GLU A 184 7.67 9.33 -17.33
CA GLU A 184 8.44 9.82 -18.49
C GLU A 184 9.82 9.15 -18.63
N ARG A 185 10.35 8.59 -17.55
CA ARG A 185 11.60 7.81 -17.55
C ARG A 185 11.39 6.30 -17.68
N ASP A 186 10.21 5.89 -18.14
CA ASP A 186 9.86 4.48 -18.40
C ASP A 186 9.83 3.58 -17.16
N PHE A 187 9.64 4.14 -15.96
CA PHE A 187 9.36 3.30 -14.80
C PHE A 187 7.94 2.75 -14.82
N VAL A 188 7.76 1.57 -14.23
CA VAL A 188 6.48 0.88 -14.07
C VAL A 188 6.41 0.34 -12.65
N LEU A 189 5.33 0.66 -11.93
CA LEU A 189 5.09 0.12 -10.58
C LEU A 189 4.92 -1.38 -10.64
N VAL A 190 5.65 -2.08 -9.77
CA VAL A 190 5.48 -3.50 -9.48
C VAL A 190 5.19 -3.68 -8.00
N ASP A 191 4.48 -4.74 -7.64
CA ASP A 191 4.30 -5.10 -6.24
C ASP A 191 5.61 -5.67 -5.66
N ILE A 192 5.83 -5.52 -4.35
CA ILE A 192 7.02 -6.05 -3.69
C ILE A 192 7.13 -7.58 -3.86
N HIS A 193 6.00 -8.28 -3.96
CA HIS A 193 5.94 -9.72 -4.18
C HIS A 193 6.32 -10.13 -5.61
N ASP A 194 6.30 -9.20 -6.58
CA ASP A 194 6.79 -9.45 -7.94
C ASP A 194 8.31 -9.58 -8.00
N ILE A 195 9.06 -9.06 -7.01
CA ILE A 195 10.52 -9.15 -6.96
C ILE A 195 10.98 -10.58 -6.75
N ALA A 196 10.35 -11.28 -5.82
CA ALA A 196 10.61 -12.67 -5.50
C ALA A 196 9.41 -13.27 -4.77
N GLY A 197 9.20 -14.56 -4.91
CA GLY A 197 8.09 -15.24 -4.24
C GLY A 197 8.38 -16.71 -3.96
N PRO A 198 7.50 -17.37 -3.17
CA PRO A 198 7.67 -18.76 -2.81
C PRO A 198 7.42 -19.69 -4.01
N GLN A 199 8.35 -20.61 -4.25
CA GLN A 199 8.25 -21.66 -5.26
C GLN A 199 8.41 -23.04 -4.64
N GLN A 200 7.51 -23.97 -4.97
CA GLN A 200 7.62 -25.37 -4.55
C GLN A 200 8.76 -26.04 -5.30
N GLN A 201 9.64 -26.68 -4.53
CA GLN A 201 10.77 -27.46 -5.04
C GLN A 201 10.39 -28.93 -5.23
N ALA A 202 11.18 -29.66 -6.03
CA ALA A 202 10.94 -31.07 -6.31
C ALA A 202 11.01 -31.98 -5.05
N ASP A 203 11.73 -31.55 -4.02
CA ASP A 203 11.83 -32.24 -2.72
C ASP A 203 10.69 -31.92 -1.74
N GLY A 204 9.70 -31.11 -2.19
CA GLY A 204 8.56 -30.68 -1.39
C GLY A 204 8.85 -29.48 -0.48
N SER A 205 10.06 -28.94 -0.46
CA SER A 205 10.37 -27.69 0.25
C SER A 205 9.84 -26.48 -0.55
N THR A 206 9.70 -25.35 0.14
CA THR A 206 9.36 -24.06 -0.49
C THR A 206 10.57 -23.14 -0.38
N LYS A 207 11.00 -22.57 -1.50
CA LYS A 207 12.05 -21.55 -1.54
C LYS A 207 11.58 -20.29 -2.21
N TYR A 208 12.06 -19.14 -1.74
CA TYR A 208 11.87 -17.87 -2.43
C TYR A 208 12.83 -17.79 -3.62
N VAL A 209 12.28 -17.47 -4.77
CA VAL A 209 13.03 -17.30 -6.02
C VAL A 209 12.71 -15.96 -6.66
N ALA A 210 13.61 -15.46 -7.48
CA ALA A 210 13.40 -14.23 -8.25
C ALA A 210 12.12 -14.31 -9.09
N GLY A 211 11.34 -13.25 -9.08
CA GLY A 211 10.10 -13.14 -9.82
C GLY A 211 10.27 -13.05 -11.33
N ASP A 212 9.20 -13.29 -12.03
CA ASP A 212 9.14 -13.23 -13.49
C ASP A 212 8.33 -12.01 -13.94
N ILE A 213 8.98 -10.84 -14.00
CA ILE A 213 8.39 -9.60 -14.49
C ILE A 213 8.63 -9.49 -16.00
N TYR A 214 7.56 -9.43 -16.79
CA TYR A 214 7.62 -9.28 -18.24
C TYR A 214 7.09 -7.91 -18.65
N LEU A 215 7.95 -7.07 -19.22
CA LEU A 215 7.65 -5.70 -19.65
C LEU A 215 8.12 -5.46 -21.08
N PRO A 216 7.61 -4.49 -21.80
CA PRO A 216 8.20 -4.03 -23.04
C PRO A 216 9.67 -3.64 -22.84
N ALA A 217 10.50 -3.85 -23.88
CA ALA A 217 11.92 -3.50 -23.81
C ALA A 217 12.11 -2.01 -23.48
N GLY A 218 12.96 -1.73 -22.51
CA GLY A 218 13.25 -0.36 -22.03
C GLY A 218 12.44 0.08 -20.82
N LYS A 219 11.32 -0.55 -20.51
CA LYS A 219 10.58 -0.29 -19.26
C LYS A 219 11.36 -0.81 -18.04
N LYS A 220 11.25 -0.09 -16.92
CA LYS A 220 12.02 -0.31 -15.68
C LYS A 220 11.06 -0.51 -14.50
N PRO A 221 11.04 -1.67 -13.85
CA PRO A 221 10.20 -1.87 -12.67
C PRO A 221 10.71 -1.03 -11.50
N ILE A 222 9.78 -0.56 -10.65
CA ILE A 222 10.02 0.16 -9.42
C ILE A 222 8.99 -0.22 -8.36
N VAL A 223 9.40 -0.38 -7.11
CA VAL A 223 8.49 -0.53 -5.96
C VAL A 223 8.34 0.83 -5.28
N MET A 224 7.14 1.12 -4.79
CA MET A 224 6.80 2.32 -4.05
C MET A 224 6.16 1.97 -2.71
N SER A 225 6.47 2.72 -1.64
CA SER A 225 5.76 2.59 -0.36
C SER A 225 5.50 3.94 0.28
N GLN A 226 4.58 3.95 1.24
CA GLN A 226 4.32 5.08 2.12
C GLN A 226 4.38 4.61 3.57
N ASP A 227 5.19 5.30 4.39
CA ASP A 227 5.34 5.02 5.80
C ASP A 227 4.35 5.86 6.63
N ASP A 228 4.05 5.39 7.84
CA ASP A 228 3.26 6.09 8.86
C ASP A 228 1.82 6.44 8.46
N VAL A 229 1.16 5.58 7.68
CA VAL A 229 -0.24 5.80 7.26
C VAL A 229 -1.20 5.48 8.41
N CYS A 230 -0.98 6.11 9.54
CA CYS A 230 -1.88 6.15 10.70
C CYS A 230 -2.46 7.55 10.92
N TYR A 231 -1.97 8.56 10.20
CA TYR A 231 -2.39 9.97 10.33
C TYR A 231 -2.34 10.40 11.79
N TYR A 232 -1.15 10.76 12.26
CA TYR A 232 -0.90 11.11 13.66
C TYR A 232 -1.75 12.28 14.14
N GLU A 233 -2.20 12.20 15.39
CA GLU A 233 -3.01 13.26 16.01
C GLU A 233 -2.32 14.63 15.95
N TYR A 234 -1.03 14.69 16.24
CA TYR A 234 -0.29 15.96 16.25
C TYR A 234 -0.26 16.70 14.90
N MET A 235 -0.53 16.01 13.78
CA MET A 235 -0.57 16.61 12.44
C MET A 235 -1.93 17.20 12.08
N THR A 236 -2.99 16.82 12.80
CA THR A 236 -4.38 17.11 12.41
C THR A 236 -5.23 17.73 13.52
N ASP A 237 -4.77 17.70 14.77
CA ASP A 237 -5.50 18.09 15.98
C ASP A 237 -4.66 19.08 16.78
N SER A 238 -5.05 20.36 16.74
CA SER A 238 -4.30 21.45 17.38
C SER A 238 -4.64 21.65 18.85
N ASP A 239 -5.81 21.20 19.33
CA ASP A 239 -6.28 21.42 20.70
C ASP A 239 -6.21 20.16 21.57
N GLY A 240 -5.86 19.01 20.98
CA GLY A 240 -5.62 17.75 21.68
C GLY A 240 -6.89 17.01 22.10
N ASP A 241 -8.04 17.31 21.48
CA ASP A 241 -9.31 16.64 21.75
C ASP A 241 -9.46 15.29 21.01
N GLY A 242 -8.53 14.97 20.10
CA GLY A 242 -8.48 13.75 19.30
C GLY A 242 -9.29 13.84 18.01
N LEU A 243 -9.78 15.03 17.65
CA LEU A 243 -10.53 15.26 16.40
C LEU A 243 -9.77 16.25 15.49
N PRO A 244 -9.71 15.99 14.20
CA PRO A 244 -9.10 16.91 13.25
C PRO A 244 -9.79 18.26 13.23
N ASP A 245 -9.01 19.33 13.24
CA ASP A 245 -9.52 20.71 13.27
C ASP A 245 -8.79 21.63 12.29
N LYS A 246 -9.22 22.91 12.28
CA LYS A 246 -8.63 23.95 11.42
C LYS A 246 -7.21 24.35 11.82
N GLY A 247 -6.78 23.98 13.01
CA GLY A 247 -5.44 24.27 13.54
C GLY A 247 -4.42 23.18 13.20
N GLY A 248 -4.83 22.04 12.62
CA GLY A 248 -3.88 21.02 12.18
C GLY A 248 -3.01 21.49 11.02
N ASP A 249 -1.90 20.80 10.78
CA ASP A 249 -0.76 21.27 9.99
C ASP A 249 -0.87 21.02 8.47
N GLY A 250 -2.08 20.87 7.96
CA GLY A 250 -2.32 20.79 6.51
C GLY A 250 -2.13 19.40 5.91
N PHE A 251 -2.37 18.36 6.69
CA PHE A 251 -2.35 16.95 6.26
C PHE A 251 -3.77 16.36 6.19
N ALA A 252 -3.92 15.28 5.43
CA ALA A 252 -5.12 14.45 5.51
C ALA A 252 -5.29 13.89 6.93
N SER A 253 -6.54 13.71 7.37
CA SER A 253 -6.85 13.20 8.72
C SER A 253 -7.11 11.69 8.71
N ARG A 254 -7.58 11.17 7.59
CA ARG A 254 -7.81 9.73 7.41
C ARG A 254 -8.01 9.36 5.95
N LEU A 255 -7.79 8.10 5.66
CA LEU A 255 -8.20 7.43 4.43
C LEU A 255 -9.57 6.76 4.68
N LEU A 256 -10.50 6.85 3.74
CA LEU A 256 -11.83 6.26 3.84
C LEU A 256 -12.35 5.79 2.49
N VAL A 257 -13.38 4.95 2.51
CA VAL A 257 -14.14 4.57 1.31
C VAL A 257 -15.36 5.47 1.19
N LYS A 258 -15.47 6.21 0.09
CA LYS A 258 -16.61 7.07 -0.20
C LYS A 258 -17.06 6.85 -1.64
N ASP A 259 -18.36 6.59 -1.81
CA ASP A 259 -18.95 6.31 -3.12
C ASP A 259 -18.22 5.17 -3.88
N GLY A 260 -17.72 4.16 -3.11
CA GLY A 260 -17.00 3.00 -3.62
C GLY A 260 -15.55 3.27 -4.04
N LYS A 261 -14.95 4.41 -3.65
CA LYS A 261 -13.58 4.78 -3.96
C LYS A 261 -12.80 5.12 -2.68
N LEU A 262 -11.52 4.80 -2.68
CA LEU A 262 -10.59 5.30 -1.67
C LEU A 262 -10.41 6.81 -1.84
N THR A 263 -10.54 7.55 -0.75
CA THR A 263 -10.39 9.01 -0.72
C THR A 263 -9.87 9.44 0.65
N CYS A 264 -9.33 10.65 0.75
CA CYS A 264 -8.92 11.23 2.04
C CYS A 264 -9.97 12.20 2.58
N GLU A 265 -10.07 12.25 3.91
CA GLU A 265 -10.67 13.35 4.64
C GLU A 265 -9.59 14.36 4.97
N TYR A 266 -9.94 15.63 4.86
CA TYR A 266 -9.07 16.76 5.16
C TYR A 266 -9.90 17.90 5.76
N VAL A 267 -9.43 18.51 6.86
CA VAL A 267 -10.05 19.70 7.43
C VAL A 267 -9.28 20.93 6.99
N ASP A 268 -9.94 21.80 6.21
CA ASP A 268 -9.30 23.00 5.66
C ASP A 268 -9.12 24.13 6.70
N ALA A 269 -8.45 25.21 6.29
CA ALA A 269 -8.17 26.36 7.15
C ALA A 269 -9.43 27.08 7.68
N ASP A 270 -10.58 26.87 7.05
CA ASP A 270 -11.88 27.38 7.50
C ASP A 270 -12.59 26.43 8.47
N GLY A 271 -11.99 25.27 8.76
CA GLY A 271 -12.57 24.19 9.59
C GLY A 271 -13.63 23.37 8.86
N GLN A 272 -13.63 23.40 7.51
CA GLN A 272 -14.57 22.61 6.72
C GLN A 272 -13.95 21.26 6.34
N THR A 273 -14.69 20.19 6.57
CA THR A 273 -14.30 18.87 6.12
C THR A 273 -14.41 18.76 4.60
N ARG A 274 -13.32 18.38 3.96
CA ARG A 274 -13.20 18.10 2.52
C ARG A 274 -12.89 16.64 2.29
N TYR A 275 -13.27 16.14 1.13
CA TYR A 275 -12.96 14.79 0.67
C TYR A 275 -12.32 14.87 -0.71
N GLY A 276 -11.22 14.14 -0.91
CA GLY A 276 -10.48 14.19 -2.17
C GLY A 276 -9.10 13.56 -2.10
N SER A 277 -8.27 13.89 -3.07
CA SER A 277 -6.92 13.35 -3.24
C SER A 277 -5.91 14.18 -2.44
N TYR A 278 -5.91 14.00 -1.10
CA TYR A 278 -5.05 14.73 -0.18
C TYR A 278 -3.85 13.93 0.35
N ASP A 279 -3.66 12.69 -0.13
CA ASP A 279 -2.48 11.87 0.20
C ASP A 279 -2.20 10.86 -0.93
N LEU A 280 -1.12 10.08 -0.80
CA LEU A 280 -0.57 9.18 -1.81
C LEU A 280 -1.63 8.28 -2.45
N VAL A 281 -2.47 7.60 -1.67
CA VAL A 281 -3.39 6.58 -2.19
C VAL A 281 -4.32 7.14 -3.26
N PRO A 282 -5.19 8.15 -3.00
CA PRO A 282 -6.08 8.65 -4.04
C PRO A 282 -5.34 9.40 -5.16
N LEU A 283 -4.19 10.04 -4.88
CA LEU A 283 -3.38 10.70 -5.92
C LEU A 283 -2.77 9.67 -6.89
N LEU A 284 -2.29 8.55 -6.38
CA LEU A 284 -1.77 7.48 -7.23
C LEU A 284 -2.88 6.84 -8.07
N ASP A 285 -4.06 6.64 -7.49
CA ASP A 285 -5.22 6.12 -8.24
C ASP A 285 -5.66 7.05 -9.36
N ASP A 286 -5.71 8.38 -9.09
CA ASP A 286 -5.98 9.39 -10.12
C ASP A 286 -4.94 9.34 -11.25
N PHE A 287 -3.65 9.26 -10.90
CA PHE A 287 -2.57 9.14 -11.88
C PHE A 287 -2.67 7.86 -12.72
N LEU A 288 -2.99 6.72 -12.10
CA LEU A 288 -3.12 5.44 -12.79
C LEU A 288 -4.40 5.32 -13.62
N ALA A 289 -5.43 6.11 -13.32
CA ALA A 289 -6.61 6.22 -14.18
C ALA A 289 -6.25 6.87 -15.53
N GLU A 290 -5.31 7.82 -15.54
CA GLU A 290 -4.81 8.49 -16.75
C GLU A 290 -3.67 7.69 -17.42
N HIS A 291 -2.86 6.98 -16.62
CA HIS A 291 -1.66 6.23 -17.04
C HIS A 291 -1.70 4.78 -16.56
N PRO A 292 -2.63 3.94 -17.07
CA PRO A 292 -2.75 2.55 -16.62
C PRO A 292 -1.48 1.72 -16.89
N ASP A 293 -0.67 2.11 -17.87
CA ASP A 293 0.61 1.50 -18.21
C ASP A 293 1.76 1.86 -17.25
N PHE A 294 1.52 2.70 -16.24
CA PHE A 294 2.45 2.91 -15.14
C PHE A 294 2.35 1.80 -14.06
N SER A 295 1.41 0.86 -14.18
CA SER A 295 1.17 -0.22 -13.21
C SER A 295 1.30 -1.59 -13.86
N TYR A 296 2.13 -2.45 -13.32
CA TYR A 296 2.26 -3.85 -13.73
C TYR A 296 1.17 -4.68 -13.08
N ARG A 297 0.26 -5.24 -13.88
CA ARG A 297 -0.83 -6.13 -13.44
C ARG A 297 -1.72 -5.56 -12.34
N GLY A 298 -1.84 -4.25 -12.29
CA GLY A 298 -2.64 -3.56 -11.28
C GLY A 298 -1.90 -3.26 -9.98
N ALA A 299 -0.58 -3.48 -9.91
CA ALA A 299 0.24 -3.16 -8.74
C ALA A 299 0.07 -1.69 -8.31
N ARG A 300 0.10 -1.47 -7.00
CA ARG A 300 0.04 -0.18 -6.33
C ARG A 300 1.22 -0.04 -5.38
N ALA A 301 1.18 0.96 -4.51
CA ALA A 301 2.16 1.14 -3.45
C ALA A 301 1.94 0.18 -2.26
N THR A 302 2.99 -0.02 -1.47
CA THR A 302 2.90 -0.66 -0.16
C THR A 302 2.60 0.40 0.90
N ILE A 303 1.52 0.23 1.66
CA ILE A 303 1.02 1.15 2.68
C ILE A 303 1.41 0.63 4.06
N ALA A 304 2.37 1.28 4.71
CA ALA A 304 2.89 0.85 5.99
C ALA A 304 2.20 1.59 7.15
N VAL A 305 1.70 0.82 8.10
CA VAL A 305 0.93 1.32 9.24
C VAL A 305 1.77 1.20 10.51
N THR A 306 1.88 2.30 11.28
CA THR A 306 2.42 2.31 12.64
C THR A 306 1.27 2.18 13.62
N GLY A 307 1.28 1.12 14.46
CA GLY A 307 0.08 0.65 15.15
C GLY A 307 -0.40 1.46 16.36
N TYR A 308 0.49 2.18 17.08
CA TYR A 308 0.13 2.75 18.40
C TYR A 308 -0.97 3.81 18.37
N GLN A 309 -1.19 4.49 17.26
CA GLN A 309 -2.33 5.37 17.04
C GLN A 309 -3.42 4.77 16.13
N GLY A 310 -3.29 3.48 15.79
CA GLY A 310 -4.25 2.79 14.94
C GLY A 310 -3.84 2.73 13.48
N ALA A 311 -4.80 2.67 12.54
CA ALA A 311 -4.54 2.52 11.11
C ALA A 311 -5.41 3.47 10.29
N PHE A 312 -4.84 4.05 9.24
CA PHE A 312 -5.54 4.87 8.25
C PHE A 312 -6.29 6.09 8.82
N GLY A 313 -5.92 6.56 10.03
CA GLY A 313 -6.61 7.64 10.76
C GLY A 313 -7.70 7.14 11.73
N TYR A 314 -7.93 5.83 11.80
CA TYR A 314 -8.86 5.22 12.76
C TYR A 314 -8.11 4.75 14.00
N ARG A 315 -8.57 5.20 15.17
CA ARG A 315 -7.95 4.96 16.49
C ARG A 315 -8.36 3.59 17.00
N ILE A 316 -7.68 2.53 16.54
CA ILE A 316 -8.03 1.12 16.79
C ILE A 316 -7.09 0.39 17.76
N SER A 317 -6.12 1.08 18.35
CA SER A 317 -5.30 0.50 19.42
C SER A 317 -6.02 0.54 20.77
N ASP A 318 -5.66 -0.37 21.68
CA ASP A 318 -6.33 -0.51 22.99
C ASP A 318 -6.32 0.76 23.82
N ASP A 319 -5.31 1.62 23.68
CA ASP A 319 -5.21 2.89 24.40
C ASP A 319 -6.34 3.86 24.04
N TYR A 320 -6.95 3.71 22.87
CA TYR A 320 -8.07 4.53 22.42
C TYR A 320 -9.44 3.96 22.80
N LYS A 321 -9.54 2.67 23.11
CA LYS A 321 -10.81 2.04 23.46
C LYS A 321 -11.49 2.72 24.67
N ALA A 322 -10.70 3.05 25.70
CA ALA A 322 -11.22 3.74 26.88
C ALA A 322 -11.64 5.19 26.59
N LYS A 323 -10.94 5.87 25.66
CA LYS A 323 -11.23 7.25 25.24
C LYS A 323 -12.51 7.33 24.41
N LEU A 324 -12.66 6.42 23.45
CA LEU A 324 -13.77 6.43 22.50
C LEU A 324 -15.04 5.77 23.05
N GLY A 325 -14.90 4.79 23.97
CA GLY A 325 -15.96 3.89 24.39
C GLY A 325 -16.25 2.79 23.37
N ASP A 326 -16.90 1.69 23.82
CA ASP A 326 -17.02 0.45 23.05
C ASP A 326 -17.68 0.62 21.68
N ALA A 327 -18.72 1.47 21.57
CA ALA A 327 -19.46 1.63 20.32
C ALA A 327 -18.64 2.39 19.25
N ALA A 328 -18.01 3.50 19.60
CA ALA A 328 -17.18 4.27 18.66
C ALA A 328 -15.90 3.51 18.29
N PHE A 329 -15.29 2.80 19.23
CA PHE A 329 -14.15 1.93 18.97
C PHE A 329 -14.50 0.78 18.00
N ALA A 330 -15.64 0.12 18.20
CA ALA A 330 -16.10 -0.92 17.29
C ALA A 330 -16.38 -0.38 15.87
N GLN A 331 -16.91 0.85 15.77
CA GLN A 331 -17.10 1.51 14.47
C GLN A 331 -15.76 1.83 13.82
N ALA A 332 -14.79 2.39 14.56
CA ALA A 332 -13.46 2.66 14.05
C ALA A 332 -12.77 1.39 13.51
N CYS A 333 -12.89 0.25 14.21
CA CYS A 333 -12.38 -1.03 13.74
C CYS A 333 -13.07 -1.49 12.45
N LYS A 334 -14.38 -1.26 12.31
CA LYS A 334 -15.13 -1.60 11.10
C LYS A 334 -14.66 -0.76 9.91
N ASP A 335 -14.53 0.54 10.11
CA ASP A 335 -14.14 1.48 9.07
C ASP A 335 -12.67 1.25 8.62
N ALA A 336 -11.75 0.99 9.56
CA ALA A 336 -10.38 0.61 9.26
C ALA A 336 -10.29 -0.68 8.43
N ARG A 337 -11.14 -1.67 8.74
CA ARG A 337 -11.24 -2.92 7.97
C ARG A 337 -11.73 -2.66 6.55
N GLU A 338 -12.77 -1.83 6.39
CA GLU A 338 -13.32 -1.45 5.08
C GLU A 338 -12.25 -0.80 4.20
N VAL A 339 -11.44 0.09 4.77
CA VAL A 339 -10.30 0.71 4.06
C VAL A 339 -9.23 -0.34 3.70
N ALA A 340 -8.88 -1.24 4.62
CA ALA A 340 -7.90 -2.29 4.36
C ALA A 340 -8.35 -3.24 3.25
N ASP A 341 -9.63 -3.62 3.24
CA ASP A 341 -10.21 -4.48 2.21
C ASP A 341 -10.23 -3.76 0.84
N ALA A 342 -10.58 -2.47 0.80
CA ALA A 342 -10.55 -1.65 -0.40
C ALA A 342 -9.12 -1.48 -0.95
N LEU A 343 -8.14 -1.19 -0.10
CA LEU A 343 -6.73 -1.10 -0.50
C LEU A 343 -6.26 -2.38 -1.19
N ARG A 344 -6.53 -3.55 -0.59
CA ARG A 344 -6.16 -4.83 -1.19
C ARG A 344 -6.90 -5.12 -2.49
N ALA A 345 -8.18 -4.75 -2.57
CA ALA A 345 -8.99 -4.95 -3.78
C ALA A 345 -8.47 -4.12 -4.96
N GLU A 346 -7.89 -2.95 -4.69
CA GLU A 346 -7.31 -2.07 -5.71
C GLU A 346 -5.85 -2.40 -6.05
N GLY A 347 -5.21 -3.33 -5.31
CA GLY A 347 -3.84 -3.80 -5.59
C GLY A 347 -2.75 -3.15 -4.72
N TYR A 348 -3.12 -2.47 -3.63
CA TYR A 348 -2.17 -2.03 -2.61
C TYR A 348 -1.76 -3.19 -1.71
N THR A 349 -0.49 -3.23 -1.33
CA THR A 349 0.00 -4.09 -0.26
C THR A 349 -0.02 -3.33 1.05
N ILE A 350 -0.55 -3.93 2.13
CA ILE A 350 -0.46 -3.36 3.48
C ILE A 350 0.75 -3.95 4.18
N ALA A 351 1.52 -3.12 4.88
CA ALA A 351 2.71 -3.52 5.62
C ALA A 351 2.64 -3.11 7.09
N SER A 352 3.35 -3.85 7.93
CA SER A 352 3.64 -3.40 9.29
C SER A 352 4.79 -2.39 9.29
N HIS A 353 4.60 -1.29 10.04
CA HIS A 353 5.69 -0.36 10.39
C HIS A 353 5.96 -0.43 11.90
N SER A 354 5.90 -1.64 12.48
CA SER A 354 5.85 -1.96 13.91
C SER A 354 4.62 -1.40 14.64
N TYR A 355 4.37 -1.87 15.86
CA TYR A 355 3.31 -1.26 16.68
C TYR A 355 3.77 0.11 17.24
N GLY A 356 4.92 0.15 17.88
CA GLY A 356 5.38 1.30 18.63
C GLY A 356 6.39 2.20 17.91
N HIS A 357 6.56 2.07 16.59
CA HIS A 357 7.57 2.79 15.80
C HIS A 357 8.97 2.66 16.40
N LEU A 358 9.40 1.42 16.71
CA LEU A 358 10.64 1.14 17.43
C LEU A 358 11.82 0.85 16.50
N THR A 359 13.02 1.23 16.93
CA THR A 359 14.30 0.89 16.28
C THR A 359 14.62 -0.59 16.51
N TYR A 360 14.08 -1.48 15.70
CA TYR A 360 14.19 -2.95 15.88
C TYR A 360 15.64 -3.45 15.92
N GLY A 361 16.56 -2.77 15.23
CA GLY A 361 17.99 -3.06 15.31
C GLY A 361 18.58 -2.91 16.72
N ASP A 362 18.11 -1.89 17.46
CA ASP A 362 18.73 -1.45 18.72
C ASP A 362 18.07 -2.03 19.98
N ILE A 363 16.80 -2.45 19.89
CA ILE A 363 16.06 -2.98 21.04
C ILE A 363 16.36 -4.47 21.28
N SER A 364 16.02 -5.00 22.47
CA SER A 364 16.17 -6.42 22.76
C SER A 364 15.15 -7.29 22.00
N ALA A 365 15.43 -8.57 21.83
CA ALA A 365 14.52 -9.52 21.19
C ALA A 365 13.18 -9.65 21.93
N GLU A 366 13.19 -9.56 23.26
CA GLU A 366 11.98 -9.62 24.10
C GLU A 366 11.09 -8.38 23.86
N ARG A 367 11.71 -7.19 23.70
CA ARG A 367 10.97 -5.96 23.43
C ARG A 367 10.40 -5.97 22.02
N LEU A 368 11.15 -6.45 21.03
CA LEU A 368 10.65 -6.67 19.67
C LEU A 368 9.46 -7.62 19.67
N ALA A 369 9.59 -8.79 20.33
CA ALA A 369 8.51 -9.76 20.42
C ALA A 369 7.25 -9.23 21.12
N ALA A 370 7.42 -8.32 22.09
CA ALA A 370 6.28 -7.67 22.74
C ALA A 370 5.60 -6.64 21.83
N ASP A 371 6.37 -5.92 21.02
CA ASP A 371 5.87 -4.95 20.06
C ASP A 371 5.15 -5.65 18.87
N SER A 372 5.76 -6.69 18.31
CA SER A 372 5.19 -7.51 17.23
C SER A 372 3.87 -8.16 17.66
N ARG A 373 3.79 -8.68 18.88
CA ARG A 373 2.54 -9.25 19.42
C ARG A 373 1.44 -8.19 19.56
N LYS A 374 1.77 -6.96 19.98
CA LYS A 374 0.79 -5.87 20.03
C LYS A 374 0.28 -5.52 18.62
N TRP A 375 1.16 -5.54 17.63
CA TRP A 375 0.76 -5.38 16.23
C TRP A 375 -0.26 -6.44 15.84
N GLU A 376 0.05 -7.73 16.04
CA GLU A 376 -0.86 -8.83 15.71
C GLU A 376 -2.21 -8.71 16.43
N GLU A 377 -2.17 -8.48 17.75
CA GLU A 377 -3.37 -8.48 18.60
C GLU A 377 -4.29 -7.27 18.34
N GLN A 378 -3.75 -6.08 18.04
CA GLN A 378 -4.51 -4.84 18.00
C GLN A 378 -4.73 -4.30 16.60
N ILE A 379 -3.77 -4.50 15.70
CA ILE A 379 -3.82 -3.92 14.36
C ILE A 379 -4.17 -4.98 13.32
N GLU A 380 -3.35 -6.01 13.19
CA GLU A 380 -3.52 -7.07 12.21
C GLU A 380 -4.85 -7.82 12.36
N SER A 381 -5.31 -8.04 13.60
CA SER A 381 -6.63 -8.61 13.90
C SER A 381 -7.80 -7.78 13.31
N VAL A 382 -7.58 -6.49 13.07
CA VAL A 382 -8.55 -5.56 12.47
C VAL A 382 -8.35 -5.45 10.97
N ILE A 383 -7.14 -5.10 10.53
CA ILE A 383 -6.88 -4.77 9.11
C ILE A 383 -6.47 -5.99 8.27
N GLY A 384 -6.29 -7.16 8.87
CA GLY A 384 -5.89 -8.41 8.20
C GLY A 384 -4.37 -8.62 8.16
N GLU A 385 -3.98 -9.87 7.87
CA GLU A 385 -2.59 -10.34 7.88
C GLU A 385 -1.73 -9.64 6.82
N THR A 386 -0.43 -9.47 7.15
CA THR A 386 0.61 -9.05 6.22
C THR A 386 1.89 -9.85 6.42
N ASP A 387 2.63 -10.06 5.34
CA ASP A 387 3.97 -10.66 5.37
C ASP A 387 5.10 -9.65 5.11
N VAL A 388 4.76 -8.34 5.03
CA VAL A 388 5.70 -7.25 4.76
C VAL A 388 5.95 -6.43 6.02
N LEU A 389 7.22 -6.27 6.38
CA LEU A 389 7.70 -5.40 7.46
C LEU A 389 8.61 -4.32 6.89
N LEU A 390 8.22 -3.05 7.05
CA LEU A 390 9.05 -1.90 6.77
C LEU A 390 9.62 -1.38 8.10
N TYR A 391 10.94 -1.44 8.27
CA TYR A 391 11.58 -1.05 9.53
C TYR A 391 11.49 0.45 9.80
N PRO A 392 10.94 0.88 10.96
CA PRO A 392 11.00 2.27 11.38
C PRO A 392 12.46 2.78 11.39
N PHE A 393 12.66 3.99 10.92
CA PHE A 393 14.00 4.61 10.79
C PHE A 393 14.98 3.80 9.91
N GLY A 394 14.50 2.77 9.20
CA GLY A 394 15.37 1.81 8.52
C GLY A 394 16.20 0.93 9.45
N SER A 395 15.85 0.87 10.75
CA SER A 395 16.61 0.16 11.79
C SER A 395 16.46 -1.35 11.67
N ASP A 396 17.20 -1.93 10.72
CA ASP A 396 17.24 -3.36 10.41
C ASP A 396 17.84 -4.19 11.58
N ILE A 397 17.42 -5.43 11.69
CA ILE A 397 17.91 -6.37 12.72
C ILE A 397 19.29 -6.98 12.43
N ALA A 398 19.83 -6.76 11.23
CA ALA A 398 21.19 -7.16 10.82
C ALA A 398 21.78 -6.17 9.80
N GLY A 399 23.10 -6.27 9.55
CA GLY A 399 23.75 -5.61 8.44
C GLY A 399 23.45 -6.31 7.10
N VAL A 400 24.51 -6.59 6.30
CA VAL A 400 24.37 -7.28 5.00
C VAL A 400 24.28 -8.81 5.11
N GLU A 401 24.53 -9.36 6.30
CA GLU A 401 24.48 -10.80 6.55
C GLU A 401 23.05 -11.34 6.51
N ALA A 402 22.90 -12.61 6.18
CA ALA A 402 21.62 -13.29 6.31
C ALA A 402 21.08 -13.22 7.75
N TYR A 403 19.79 -13.05 7.89
CA TYR A 403 19.13 -12.99 9.20
C TYR A 403 19.30 -14.28 10.01
N LYS A 404 19.46 -14.11 11.32
CA LYS A 404 19.56 -15.20 12.30
C LYS A 404 19.26 -14.71 13.71
N GLY A 405 18.90 -15.64 14.59
CA GLY A 405 18.72 -15.41 16.02
C GLY A 405 17.32 -14.91 16.37
N ALA A 406 17.11 -14.66 17.68
CA ALA A 406 15.79 -14.55 18.28
C ALA A 406 14.89 -13.46 17.67
N LYS A 407 15.43 -12.32 17.23
CA LYS A 407 14.64 -11.27 16.56
C LYS A 407 14.05 -11.78 15.23
N PHE A 408 14.90 -12.42 14.42
CA PHE A 408 14.45 -12.97 13.14
C PHE A 408 13.49 -14.15 13.35
N ASP A 409 13.80 -15.04 14.29
CA ASP A 409 12.96 -16.21 14.59
C ASP A 409 11.55 -15.77 14.99
N THR A 410 11.43 -14.69 15.77
CA THR A 410 10.15 -14.06 16.13
C THR A 410 9.41 -13.54 14.89
N LEU A 411 10.01 -12.61 14.15
CA LEU A 411 9.37 -11.99 12.99
C LEU A 411 8.98 -13.02 11.91
N TYR A 412 9.83 -14.04 11.73
CA TYR A 412 9.55 -15.11 10.78
C TYR A 412 8.39 -16.01 11.25
N ALA A 413 8.29 -16.26 12.55
CA ALA A 413 7.19 -17.02 13.15
C ALA A 413 5.86 -16.23 13.09
N ASP A 414 5.91 -14.90 13.22
CA ASP A 414 4.78 -13.98 13.09
C ASP A 414 4.30 -13.80 11.63
N GLY A 415 4.96 -14.41 10.66
CA GLY A 415 4.50 -14.43 9.27
C GLY A 415 5.27 -13.53 8.32
N PHE A 416 6.15 -12.66 8.79
CA PHE A 416 6.89 -11.74 7.91
C PHE A 416 7.87 -12.47 6.99
N ARG A 417 7.90 -12.06 5.72
CA ARG A 417 8.74 -12.64 4.65
C ARG A 417 9.47 -11.58 3.83
N TYR A 418 8.96 -10.37 3.79
CA TYR A 418 9.56 -9.23 3.08
C TYR A 418 9.96 -8.18 4.11
N PHE A 419 11.25 -7.84 4.14
CA PHE A 419 11.84 -6.96 5.14
C PHE A 419 12.53 -5.80 4.45
N CYS A 420 12.09 -4.57 4.73
CA CYS A 420 12.62 -3.40 4.07
C CYS A 420 13.23 -2.42 5.07
N ASN A 421 14.52 -2.16 4.90
CA ASN A 421 15.26 -1.11 5.62
C ASN A 421 15.27 0.21 4.81
N VAL A 422 16.04 1.18 5.26
CA VAL A 422 16.38 2.39 4.51
C VAL A 422 17.84 2.32 4.11
N ASP A 423 18.12 2.53 2.81
CA ASP A 423 19.45 2.50 2.25
C ASP A 423 19.63 3.64 1.24
N SER A 424 20.86 4.17 1.14
CA SER A 424 21.21 5.21 0.16
C SER A 424 21.61 4.65 -1.21
N ALA A 425 21.70 3.32 -1.36
CA ALA A 425 22.00 2.68 -2.64
C ALA A 425 20.84 2.88 -3.64
N LYS A 426 21.15 2.91 -4.93
CA LYS A 426 20.12 3.02 -5.98
C LYS A 426 19.16 1.86 -5.96
N HIS A 427 19.65 0.67 -5.63
CA HIS A 427 18.89 -0.55 -5.38
C HIS A 427 19.70 -1.47 -4.48
N TRP A 428 19.02 -2.25 -3.66
CA TRP A 428 19.60 -3.30 -2.84
C TRP A 428 18.53 -4.34 -2.52
N VAL A 429 18.72 -5.56 -3.00
CA VAL A 429 17.79 -6.68 -2.77
C VAL A 429 18.60 -7.92 -2.44
N GLN A 430 18.16 -8.68 -1.46
CA GLN A 430 18.64 -10.02 -1.14
C GLN A 430 17.47 -11.01 -1.15
N ILE A 431 17.58 -12.06 -1.94
CA ILE A 431 16.61 -13.16 -2.00
C ILE A 431 17.23 -14.35 -1.27
N HIS A 432 16.65 -14.74 -0.14
CA HIS A 432 17.03 -15.90 0.66
C HIS A 432 16.02 -17.03 0.49
N ASP A 433 16.36 -18.26 0.89
CA ASP A 433 15.47 -19.42 0.74
C ASP A 433 14.06 -19.22 1.34
N GLY A 434 13.92 -18.43 2.41
CA GLY A 434 12.65 -18.24 3.10
C GLY A 434 12.14 -16.80 3.19
N TYR A 435 12.86 -15.81 2.69
CA TYR A 435 12.52 -14.40 2.83
C TYR A 435 13.26 -13.51 1.84
N VAL A 436 12.79 -12.28 1.70
CA VAL A 436 13.37 -11.23 0.86
C VAL A 436 13.72 -10.03 1.73
N ARG A 437 14.84 -9.36 1.43
CA ARG A 437 15.20 -8.06 2.00
C ARG A 437 15.36 -7.05 0.89
N GLN A 438 14.87 -5.82 1.11
CA GLN A 438 15.04 -4.73 0.16
C GLN A 438 15.36 -3.42 0.86
N GLY A 439 16.40 -2.71 0.38
CA GLY A 439 16.72 -1.35 0.78
C GLY A 439 15.83 -0.34 0.07
N ARG A 440 15.31 0.65 0.82
CA ARG A 440 14.44 1.70 0.30
C ARG A 440 15.15 3.05 0.31
N ARG A 441 14.87 3.86 -0.71
CA ARG A 441 15.32 5.26 -0.79
C ARG A 441 14.18 6.20 -0.42
N ASN A 442 14.40 7.06 0.57
CA ASN A 442 13.45 8.11 0.91
C ASN A 442 13.42 9.19 -0.17
N ILE A 443 12.22 9.62 -0.52
CA ILE A 443 11.97 10.85 -1.28
C ILE A 443 11.36 11.84 -0.31
N ASP A 444 12.15 12.85 0.07
CA ASP A 444 11.79 13.86 1.07
C ASP A 444 12.57 15.16 0.84
N GLY A 445 12.21 16.21 1.58
CA GLY A 445 12.82 17.51 1.43
C GLY A 445 14.33 17.51 1.74
N TYR A 446 14.76 16.74 2.75
CA TYR A 446 16.17 16.65 3.10
C TYR A 446 17.00 16.02 1.98
N ARG A 447 16.55 14.90 1.43
CA ARG A 447 17.27 14.20 0.36
C ARG A 447 17.27 15.02 -0.93
N MET A 448 16.14 15.59 -1.31
CA MET A 448 16.07 16.44 -2.49
C MET A 448 16.99 17.67 -2.40
N TYR A 449 17.12 18.26 -1.21
CA TYR A 449 17.92 19.47 -1.02
C TYR A 449 19.43 19.21 -0.87
N TYR A 450 19.80 18.21 -0.03
CA TYR A 450 21.21 17.97 0.31
C TYR A 450 21.87 16.83 -0.46
N GLN A 451 21.08 15.90 -1.00
CA GLN A 451 21.58 14.67 -1.61
C GLN A 451 20.89 14.36 -2.97
N PRO A 452 20.73 15.37 -3.85
CA PRO A 452 19.99 15.19 -5.11
C PRO A 452 20.62 14.12 -6.03
N ASN A 453 21.94 13.89 -5.91
CA ASN A 453 22.64 12.85 -6.65
C ASN A 453 22.21 11.42 -6.30
N LEU A 454 21.53 11.22 -5.17
CA LEU A 454 20.95 9.93 -4.80
C LEU A 454 19.57 9.67 -5.45
N LEU A 455 19.03 10.65 -6.16
CA LEU A 455 17.73 10.60 -6.83
C LEU A 455 17.82 10.83 -8.35
N ASP A 456 19.02 11.10 -8.90
CA ASP A 456 19.25 11.52 -10.28
C ASP A 456 18.83 10.49 -11.35
N ASP A 457 18.80 9.22 -11.00
CA ASP A 457 18.29 8.13 -11.83
C ASP A 457 16.75 8.10 -11.90
N LEU A 458 16.07 8.68 -10.91
CA LEU A 458 14.63 8.72 -10.78
C LEU A 458 14.01 10.00 -11.37
N PHE A 459 14.58 11.16 -10.99
CA PHE A 459 14.12 12.47 -11.44
C PHE A 459 15.19 13.55 -11.22
N ASP A 460 14.98 14.73 -11.81
CA ASP A 460 15.76 15.93 -11.47
C ASP A 460 15.05 16.65 -10.31
N THR A 461 15.71 16.72 -9.16
CA THR A 461 15.16 17.35 -7.96
C THR A 461 14.77 18.81 -8.14
N LYS A 462 15.41 19.53 -9.07
CA LYS A 462 15.07 20.93 -9.37
C LYS A 462 13.73 21.07 -10.09
N THR A 463 13.33 20.08 -10.87
CA THR A 463 12.07 20.12 -11.62
C THR A 463 10.86 19.74 -10.78
N VAL A 464 11.08 18.97 -9.72
CA VAL A 464 10.01 18.51 -8.80
C VAL A 464 9.86 19.38 -7.56
N TRP A 465 10.87 20.20 -7.23
CA TRP A 465 10.91 21.03 -6.02
C TRP A 465 9.73 22.01 -5.95
N ASP A 466 9.11 22.10 -4.79
CA ASP A 466 8.07 23.08 -4.52
C ASP A 466 8.66 24.36 -3.91
N ASP A 467 8.50 25.51 -4.61
CA ASP A 467 8.98 26.81 -4.14
C ASP A 467 8.30 27.30 -2.84
N ALA A 468 7.17 26.68 -2.45
CA ALA A 468 6.54 26.95 -1.16
C ALA A 468 7.36 26.41 0.03
N ARG A 469 8.28 25.49 -0.22
CA ARG A 469 9.13 24.87 0.81
C ARG A 469 10.16 25.86 1.34
N PRO A 470 10.25 26.07 2.68
CA PRO A 470 11.27 26.92 3.28
C PRO A 470 12.70 26.42 3.02
N THR A 471 13.60 27.33 2.70
CA THR A 471 15.01 27.04 2.51
C THR A 471 15.90 27.94 3.39
N PRO A 472 17.03 27.41 3.92
CA PRO A 472 17.50 26.02 3.76
C PRO A 472 16.64 25.02 4.51
N VAL A 473 16.54 23.79 4.00
CA VAL A 473 15.97 22.67 4.76
C VAL A 473 16.79 22.45 6.03
N PRO A 474 16.19 22.26 7.22
CA PRO A 474 16.95 22.00 8.43
C PRO A 474 17.85 20.77 8.29
N LYS A 475 19.03 20.79 8.93
CA LYS A 475 19.92 19.63 8.96
C LYS A 475 19.48 18.62 10.00
N ILE A 476 19.61 17.33 9.69
CA ILE A 476 19.44 16.22 10.62
C ILE A 476 20.63 16.16 11.57
#